data_1298f5783ab46e28633d7dbf1d9aa6d2
#
_entry.id   1298f5783ab46e28633d7dbf1d9aa6d2
#
_cell.length_a   1.000
_cell.length_b   1.000
_cell.length_c   1.000
_cell.angle_alpha   90.00
_cell.angle_beta   90.00
_cell.angle_gamma   90.00
#
_symmetry.space_group_name_H-M   'P 1'
#
loop_
_entity.id
_entity.type
_entity.pdbx_description
1 polymer ?
#
loop_
_entity_poly.entity_id
_entity_poly.type
_entity_poly.pdbx_seq_one_letter_code
_entity_poly.pdbx_strand_id
1 'polypeptide(L)'
;MKHVNYLSFFLLTLFSISFISCSDDDDNKLNTGITNQSWTEGKSLEISQDNELSVSFNAAAKWVASVTSGADWCKLNTTSGTKGQSTLKLSVSTSSTTDRTARISINIDGYSPASFEVTQKGTSVPQTTEDMEINAKVDEYLREMYLWNDEYKTLKPDFTKNYEAFFYDALGSLTTNTLDKKTYVR
;
A
#
# COMPACT_ATOMS: atom_id res chain seq x y z
N MET A 1 59.61 -36.76 50.25
CA MET A 1 58.65 -35.69 50.04
C MET A 1 57.80 -36.07 48.84
N LYS A 2 56.53 -36.42 49.08
CA LYS A 2 55.65 -37.03 48.10
C LYS A 2 54.72 -35.93 47.55
N HIS A 3 54.81 -35.69 46.25
CA HIS A 3 53.83 -34.82 45.57
C HIS A 3 52.66 -35.70 45.15
N VAL A 4 51.54 -35.42 45.70
CA VAL A 4 50.26 -36.05 45.32
C VAL A 4 49.63 -35.18 44.24
N ASN A 5 49.55 -35.73 43.01
CA ASN A 5 48.85 -35.15 41.90
C ASN A 5 47.37 -35.46 42.04
N TYR A 6 46.58 -34.42 42.32
CA TYR A 6 45.14 -34.54 42.23
C TYR A 6 44.71 -34.41 40.75
N LEU A 7 44.37 -35.53 40.16
CA LEU A 7 43.74 -35.60 38.88
C LEU A 7 42.24 -35.22 39.05
N SER A 8 41.94 -34.00 38.78
CA SER A 8 40.55 -33.49 38.83
C SER A 8 39.79 -34.12 37.68
N PHE A 9 38.92 -35.07 38.01
CA PHE A 9 37.93 -35.62 37.09
C PHE A 9 36.86 -34.58 36.83
N PHE A 10 37.00 -33.84 35.72
CA PHE A 10 35.95 -32.94 35.25
C PHE A 10 34.88 -33.78 34.53
N LEU A 11 33.88 -34.18 35.29
CA LEU A 11 32.69 -34.85 34.76
C LEU A 11 31.89 -33.86 33.91
N LEU A 12 32.16 -33.89 32.61
CA LEU A 12 31.41 -33.12 31.64
C LEU A 12 30.04 -33.76 31.47
N THR A 13 29.06 -33.32 32.29
CA THR A 13 27.65 -33.62 32.06
C THR A 13 27.22 -32.91 30.81
N LEU A 14 27.14 -33.65 29.69
CA LEU A 14 26.42 -33.22 28.49
C LEU A 14 24.95 -33.00 28.87
N PHE A 15 24.59 -31.75 29.11
CA PHE A 15 23.21 -31.33 29.17
C PHE A 15 22.69 -31.30 27.74
N SER A 16 22.12 -32.44 27.31
CA SER A 16 21.38 -32.50 26.06
C SER A 16 20.16 -31.63 26.19
N ILE A 17 20.30 -30.36 25.83
CA ILE A 17 19.15 -29.48 25.61
C ILE A 17 18.47 -29.99 24.35
N SER A 18 17.48 -30.85 24.53
CA SER A 18 16.50 -31.14 23.50
C SER A 18 15.79 -29.83 23.24
N PHE A 19 16.18 -29.13 22.19
CA PHE A 19 15.30 -28.12 21.59
C PHE A 19 14.12 -28.91 21.09
N ILE A 20 13.05 -28.97 21.89
CA ILE A 20 11.72 -29.19 21.41
C ILE A 20 11.47 -27.95 20.54
N SER A 21 11.73 -28.11 19.25
CA SER A 21 11.13 -27.24 18.24
C SER A 21 9.63 -27.48 18.36
N CYS A 22 8.98 -26.71 19.22
CA CYS A 22 7.58 -26.37 19.00
C CYS A 22 7.59 -25.62 17.66
N SER A 23 7.36 -26.30 16.58
CA SER A 23 6.66 -25.72 15.46
C SER A 23 5.24 -25.48 15.95
N ASP A 24 5.07 -24.39 16.69
CA ASP A 24 3.80 -23.72 16.76
C ASP A 24 3.54 -23.15 15.37
N ASP A 25 3.19 -24.06 14.46
CA ASP A 25 2.28 -23.75 13.36
C ASP A 25 0.91 -23.50 14.01
N ASP A 26 0.83 -22.51 14.89
CA ASP A 26 -0.38 -21.79 15.18
C ASP A 26 -0.68 -20.99 13.91
N ASP A 27 -1.10 -21.71 12.86
CA ASP A 27 -1.95 -21.23 11.83
C ASP A 27 -3.28 -20.79 12.50
N ASN A 28 -3.20 -19.72 13.28
CA ASN A 28 -4.36 -18.95 13.69
C ASN A 28 -4.87 -18.18 12.46
N LYS A 29 -4.91 -18.89 11.33
CA LYS A 29 -5.48 -18.39 10.10
C LYS A 29 -6.96 -18.20 10.37
N LEU A 30 -7.34 -16.94 10.44
CA LEU A 30 -8.71 -16.53 10.68
C LEU A 30 -9.64 -17.27 9.72
N ASN A 31 -10.56 -18.10 10.24
CA ASN A 31 -11.49 -18.83 9.38
C ASN A 31 -12.49 -17.84 8.78
N THR A 32 -12.20 -17.38 7.58
CA THR A 32 -13.03 -16.42 6.85
C THR A 32 -14.15 -17.05 6.05
N GLY A 33 -14.19 -18.38 5.97
CA GLY A 33 -15.15 -19.11 5.12
C GLY A 33 -14.91 -18.91 3.62
N ILE A 34 -13.73 -18.41 3.23
CA ILE A 34 -13.31 -18.18 1.84
C ILE A 34 -12.25 -19.21 1.45
N THR A 35 -12.42 -19.80 0.27
CA THR A 35 -11.42 -20.68 -0.34
C THR A 35 -11.30 -20.36 -1.83
N ASN A 36 -10.20 -20.79 -2.45
CA ASN A 36 -9.94 -20.60 -3.88
C ASN A 36 -10.06 -19.13 -4.32
N GLN A 37 -9.64 -18.20 -3.47
CA GLN A 37 -9.65 -16.79 -3.79
C GLN A 37 -8.58 -16.45 -4.84
N SER A 38 -8.92 -15.52 -5.75
CA SER A 38 -8.01 -15.02 -6.79
C SER A 38 -7.04 -13.95 -6.32
N TRP A 39 -7.05 -13.58 -5.05
CA TRP A 39 -6.08 -12.65 -4.45
C TRP A 39 -5.19 -13.36 -3.44
N THR A 40 -4.04 -12.77 -3.17
CA THR A 40 -3.09 -13.24 -2.14
C THR A 40 -3.20 -12.32 -0.93
N GLU A 41 -3.33 -12.90 0.27
CA GLU A 41 -3.34 -12.13 1.52
C GLU A 41 -2.08 -11.27 1.64
N GLY A 42 -2.26 -10.01 2.05
CA GLY A 42 -1.18 -9.04 2.19
C GLY A 42 -0.63 -8.46 0.87
N LYS A 43 -1.21 -8.84 -0.29
CA LYS A 43 -0.89 -8.24 -1.58
C LYS A 43 -2.07 -7.47 -2.12
N SER A 44 -1.82 -6.26 -2.61
CA SER A 44 -2.82 -5.47 -3.31
C SER A 44 -3.01 -5.99 -4.74
N LEU A 45 -4.26 -5.98 -5.22
CA LEU A 45 -4.58 -6.21 -6.62
C LEU A 45 -4.47 -4.88 -7.38
N GLU A 46 -3.87 -4.89 -8.56
CA GLU A 46 -3.79 -3.70 -9.40
C GLU A 46 -4.99 -3.60 -10.33
N ILE A 47 -5.54 -2.40 -10.44
CA ILE A 47 -6.60 -2.06 -11.40
C ILE A 47 -6.13 -0.89 -12.26
N SER A 48 -6.31 -1.02 -13.57
CA SER A 48 -6.02 0.06 -14.51
C SER A 48 -7.12 1.13 -14.45
N GLN A 49 -6.80 2.31 -14.97
CA GLN A 49 -7.74 3.43 -15.06
C GLN A 49 -8.96 3.04 -15.90
N ASP A 50 -10.14 3.45 -15.44
CA ASP A 50 -11.44 3.22 -16.11
C ASP A 50 -11.77 1.76 -16.46
N ASN A 51 -11.19 0.81 -15.72
CA ASN A 51 -11.37 -0.62 -15.94
C ASN A 51 -12.21 -1.28 -14.85
N GLU A 52 -12.64 -2.50 -15.15
CA GLU A 52 -13.26 -3.42 -14.22
C GLU A 52 -12.26 -4.49 -13.77
N LEU A 53 -12.35 -4.87 -12.51
CA LEU A 53 -11.62 -5.99 -11.91
C LEU A 53 -12.63 -7.03 -11.43
N SER A 54 -12.41 -8.28 -11.80
CA SER A 54 -13.20 -9.41 -11.32
C SER A 54 -12.36 -10.24 -10.33
N VAL A 55 -12.91 -10.46 -9.15
CA VAL A 55 -12.28 -11.23 -8.08
C VAL A 55 -13.16 -12.43 -7.79
N SER A 56 -12.61 -13.63 -7.91
CA SER A 56 -13.32 -14.89 -7.69
C SER A 56 -12.95 -15.54 -6.36
N PHE A 57 -13.91 -16.24 -5.75
CA PHE A 57 -13.71 -17.03 -4.53
C PHE A 57 -14.84 -18.03 -4.34
N ASN A 58 -14.64 -19.02 -3.46
CA ASN A 58 -15.67 -19.89 -2.96
C ASN A 58 -16.12 -19.45 -1.58
N ALA A 59 -17.40 -19.19 -1.39
CA ALA A 59 -18.01 -18.80 -0.13
C ALA A 59 -18.66 -20.01 0.57
N ALA A 60 -18.36 -20.19 1.85
CA ALA A 60 -18.95 -21.27 2.67
C ALA A 60 -20.44 -21.05 3.01
N ALA A 61 -20.91 -19.80 3.00
CA ALA A 61 -22.30 -19.41 3.26
C ALA A 61 -22.67 -18.17 2.44
N LYS A 62 -23.81 -17.55 2.74
CA LYS A 62 -24.21 -16.24 2.20
C LYS A 62 -23.17 -15.18 2.57
N TRP A 63 -22.92 -14.25 1.67
CA TRP A 63 -21.92 -13.20 1.88
C TRP A 63 -22.41 -11.83 1.44
N VAL A 64 -21.80 -10.80 2.03
CA VAL A 64 -21.93 -9.40 1.62
C VAL A 64 -20.54 -8.76 1.54
N ALA A 65 -20.37 -7.84 0.59
CA ALA A 65 -19.13 -7.10 0.43
C ALA A 65 -19.38 -5.59 0.48
N SER A 66 -18.38 -4.85 0.97
CA SER A 66 -18.41 -3.39 1.02
C SER A 66 -17.02 -2.81 0.81
N VAL A 67 -16.95 -1.61 0.26
CA VAL A 67 -15.72 -0.81 0.22
C VAL A 67 -15.61 -0.06 1.54
N THR A 68 -14.57 -0.38 2.31
CA THR A 68 -14.34 0.21 3.64
C THR A 68 -13.41 1.44 3.59
N SER A 69 -12.65 1.59 2.50
CA SER A 69 -11.81 2.76 2.21
C SER A 69 -11.74 2.95 0.70
N GLY A 70 -11.74 4.19 0.22
CA GLY A 70 -11.69 4.52 -1.21
C GLY A 70 -13.03 4.40 -1.95
N ALA A 71 -14.16 4.46 -1.24
CA ALA A 71 -15.51 4.34 -1.82
C ALA A 71 -15.92 5.52 -2.72
N ASP A 72 -15.17 6.59 -2.72
CA ASP A 72 -15.34 7.75 -3.61
C ASP A 72 -14.98 7.41 -5.06
N TRP A 73 -14.01 6.56 -5.28
CA TRP A 73 -13.48 6.21 -6.60
C TRP A 73 -13.59 4.73 -6.98
N CYS A 74 -13.67 3.82 -6.00
CA CYS A 74 -13.80 2.37 -6.23
C CYS A 74 -15.23 1.93 -5.87
N LYS A 75 -15.92 1.30 -6.80
CA LYS A 75 -17.30 0.83 -6.62
C LYS A 75 -17.38 -0.67 -6.77
N LEU A 76 -18.27 -1.29 -5.99
CA LEU A 76 -18.64 -2.69 -6.18
C LEU A 76 -19.88 -2.77 -7.06
N ASN A 77 -19.78 -3.53 -8.15
CA ASN A 77 -20.93 -3.83 -9.02
C ASN A 77 -21.71 -5.08 -8.49
N THR A 78 -21.06 -5.89 -7.64
CA THR A 78 -21.65 -7.03 -6.94
C THR A 78 -21.37 -6.88 -5.47
N THR A 79 -22.40 -6.80 -4.64
CA THR A 79 -22.27 -6.53 -3.19
C THR A 79 -22.71 -7.71 -2.31
N SER A 80 -23.27 -8.76 -2.87
CA SER A 80 -23.73 -9.94 -2.11
C SER A 80 -23.84 -11.17 -3.00
N GLY A 81 -23.88 -12.34 -2.35
CA GLY A 81 -24.10 -13.60 -3.03
C GLY A 81 -24.43 -14.73 -2.04
N THR A 82 -24.56 -15.95 -2.58
CA THR A 82 -24.88 -17.15 -1.82
C THR A 82 -23.67 -18.06 -1.69
N LYS A 83 -23.80 -19.14 -0.92
CA LYS A 83 -22.79 -20.19 -0.83
C LYS A 83 -22.37 -20.70 -2.21
N GLY A 84 -21.07 -20.97 -2.35
CA GLY A 84 -20.48 -21.55 -3.56
C GLY A 84 -19.55 -20.57 -4.29
N GLN A 85 -19.28 -20.88 -5.53
CA GLN A 85 -18.42 -20.05 -6.37
C GLN A 85 -19.05 -18.68 -6.62
N SER A 86 -18.30 -17.64 -6.38
CA SER A 86 -18.74 -16.26 -6.42
C SER A 86 -17.73 -15.39 -7.18
N THR A 87 -18.22 -14.35 -7.83
CA THR A 87 -17.40 -13.35 -8.50
C THR A 87 -17.84 -11.97 -8.01
N LEU A 88 -16.90 -11.26 -7.41
CA LEU A 88 -17.03 -9.86 -7.03
C LEU A 88 -16.49 -9.00 -8.17
N LYS A 89 -17.29 -8.07 -8.66
CA LYS A 89 -16.87 -7.12 -9.69
C LYS A 89 -16.71 -5.74 -9.09
N LEU A 90 -15.57 -5.14 -9.40
CA LEU A 90 -15.23 -3.78 -9.02
C LEU A 90 -15.05 -2.93 -10.27
N SER A 91 -15.38 -1.67 -10.17
CA SER A 91 -15.11 -0.67 -11.21
C SER A 91 -14.53 0.59 -10.59
N VAL A 92 -13.68 1.26 -11.34
CA VAL A 92 -13.14 2.57 -11.01
C VAL A 92 -13.66 3.57 -12.03
N SER A 93 -14.23 4.66 -11.55
CA SER A 93 -14.95 5.63 -12.41
C SER A 93 -14.15 6.89 -12.72
N THR A 94 -12.95 7.04 -12.15
CA THR A 94 -12.14 8.25 -12.28
C THR A 94 -10.68 7.92 -12.42
N SER A 95 -9.98 8.67 -13.27
CA SER A 95 -8.53 8.66 -13.36
C SER A 95 -7.92 9.34 -12.13
N SER A 96 -6.70 8.95 -11.81
CA SER A 96 -5.88 9.59 -10.78
C SER A 96 -4.48 9.83 -11.32
N THR A 97 -3.89 10.95 -10.97
CA THR A 97 -2.47 11.24 -11.25
C THR A 97 -1.54 10.64 -10.21
N THR A 98 -2.08 10.25 -9.06
CA THR A 98 -1.33 9.62 -7.96
C THR A 98 -1.86 8.21 -7.69
N ASP A 99 -0.97 7.34 -7.19
CA ASP A 99 -1.37 6.02 -6.69
C ASP A 99 -2.39 6.16 -5.57
N ARG A 100 -3.42 5.32 -5.61
CA ARG A 100 -4.42 5.26 -4.54
C ARG A 100 -4.87 3.83 -4.28
N THR A 101 -5.26 3.56 -3.04
CA THR A 101 -5.64 2.21 -2.59
C THR A 101 -7.03 2.23 -1.97
N ALA A 102 -7.86 1.28 -2.40
CA ALA A 102 -9.14 0.99 -1.78
C ALA A 102 -9.07 -0.32 -1.00
N ARG A 103 -9.83 -0.42 0.08
CA ARG A 103 -9.97 -1.64 0.86
C ARG A 103 -11.38 -2.18 0.76
N ILE A 104 -11.49 -3.47 0.44
CA ILE A 104 -12.74 -4.19 0.30
C ILE A 104 -12.84 -5.20 1.43
N SER A 105 -13.97 -5.26 2.10
CA SER A 105 -14.31 -6.27 3.11
C SER A 105 -15.38 -7.21 2.58
N ILE A 106 -15.22 -8.50 2.83
CA ILE A 106 -16.20 -9.56 2.56
C ILE A 106 -16.57 -10.21 3.89
N ASN A 107 -17.85 -10.19 4.20
CA ASN A 107 -18.41 -10.83 5.41
C ASN A 107 -19.23 -12.04 4.99
N ILE A 108 -18.85 -13.21 5.45
CA ILE A 108 -19.58 -14.47 5.24
C ILE A 108 -20.31 -14.83 6.52
N ASP A 109 -21.59 -15.20 6.41
CA ASP A 109 -22.43 -15.56 7.56
C ASP A 109 -21.80 -16.68 8.39
N GLY A 110 -21.53 -16.41 9.68
CA GLY A 110 -20.92 -17.35 10.62
C GLY A 110 -19.39 -17.44 10.57
N TYR A 111 -18.71 -16.53 9.83
CA TYR A 111 -17.26 -16.53 9.69
C TYR A 111 -16.66 -15.15 9.99
N SER A 112 -15.36 -15.12 10.20
CA SER A 112 -14.63 -13.86 10.38
C SER A 112 -14.54 -13.06 9.09
N PRO A 113 -14.56 -11.73 9.14
CA PRO A 113 -14.41 -10.89 7.95
C PRO A 113 -13.08 -11.13 7.23
N ALA A 114 -13.12 -11.21 5.92
CA ALA A 114 -11.95 -11.15 5.06
C ALA A 114 -11.80 -9.76 4.42
N SER A 115 -10.60 -9.37 4.08
CA SER A 115 -10.38 -8.13 3.33
C SER A 115 -9.22 -8.28 2.36
N PHE A 116 -9.28 -7.50 1.28
CA PHE A 116 -8.18 -7.33 0.34
C PHE A 116 -8.10 -5.87 -0.12
N GLU A 117 -6.98 -5.52 -0.70
CA GLU A 117 -6.72 -4.18 -1.20
C GLU A 117 -6.65 -4.16 -2.73
N VAL A 118 -7.10 -3.05 -3.30
CA VAL A 118 -7.02 -2.76 -4.72
C VAL A 118 -6.30 -1.43 -4.90
N THR A 119 -5.22 -1.43 -5.66
CA THR A 119 -4.44 -0.24 -5.96
C THR A 119 -4.65 0.17 -7.40
N GLN A 120 -5.02 1.43 -7.60
CA GLN A 120 -5.00 2.08 -8.89
C GLN A 120 -3.74 2.91 -9.00
N LYS A 121 -2.93 2.60 -10.02
CA LYS A 121 -1.73 3.38 -10.31
C LYS A 121 -2.10 4.72 -10.92
N GLY A 122 -1.45 5.76 -10.43
CA GLY A 122 -1.57 7.08 -11.04
C GLY A 122 -1.02 7.07 -12.46
N THR A 123 -1.71 7.74 -13.37
CA THR A 123 -1.16 8.02 -14.70
C THR A 123 -0.41 9.35 -14.62
N SER A 124 0.88 9.31 -14.87
CA SER A 124 1.60 10.55 -15.17
C SER A 124 0.99 11.14 -16.44
N VAL A 125 0.51 12.37 -16.39
CA VAL A 125 0.17 13.11 -17.60
C VAL A 125 1.48 13.27 -18.37
N PRO A 126 1.56 12.84 -19.65
CA PRO A 126 2.78 13.02 -20.42
C PRO A 126 3.18 14.49 -20.46
N GLN A 127 4.45 14.78 -20.21
CA GLN A 127 4.97 16.14 -20.31
C GLN A 127 4.93 16.61 -21.78
N THR A 128 4.43 17.80 -22.00
CA THR A 128 4.45 18.46 -23.30
C THR A 128 5.66 19.40 -23.41
N THR A 129 5.96 19.89 -24.61
CA THR A 129 6.97 20.95 -24.80
C THR A 129 6.60 22.22 -24.04
N GLU A 130 5.30 22.53 -23.99
CA GLU A 130 4.76 23.66 -23.22
C GLU A 130 5.01 23.46 -21.71
N ASP A 131 4.80 22.27 -21.18
CA ASP A 131 5.13 21.97 -19.77
C ASP A 131 6.60 22.25 -19.45
N MET A 132 7.53 21.85 -20.34
CA MET A 132 8.96 22.10 -20.14
C MET A 132 9.27 23.60 -20.08
N GLU A 133 8.68 24.40 -20.95
CA GLU A 133 8.85 25.85 -20.97
C GLU A 133 8.26 26.51 -19.73
N ILE A 134 7.07 26.07 -19.31
CA ILE A 134 6.42 26.56 -18.09
C ILE A 134 7.23 26.17 -16.86
N ASN A 135 7.67 24.92 -16.74
CA ASN A 135 8.49 24.45 -15.62
C ASN A 135 9.78 25.26 -15.48
N ALA A 136 10.46 25.56 -16.60
CA ALA A 136 11.68 26.38 -16.59
C ALA A 136 11.41 27.79 -16.06
N LYS A 137 10.34 28.44 -16.49
CA LYS A 137 9.95 29.77 -16.01
C LYS A 137 9.53 29.77 -14.54
N VAL A 138 8.80 28.75 -14.13
CA VAL A 138 8.39 28.57 -12.72
C VAL A 138 9.63 28.38 -11.83
N ASP A 139 10.58 27.53 -12.25
CA ASP A 139 11.83 27.32 -11.51
C ASP A 139 12.64 28.63 -11.39
N GLU A 140 12.79 29.38 -12.49
CA GLU A 140 13.46 30.66 -12.48
C GLU A 140 12.79 31.64 -11.49
N TYR A 141 11.47 31.76 -11.56
CA TYR A 141 10.70 32.63 -10.66
C TYR A 141 10.86 32.24 -9.19
N LEU A 142 10.72 30.93 -8.89
CA LEU A 142 10.85 30.44 -7.51
C LEU A 142 12.27 30.62 -6.96
N ARG A 143 13.29 30.57 -7.78
CA ARG A 143 14.70 30.83 -7.37
C ARG A 143 14.97 32.29 -7.12
N GLU A 144 14.33 33.20 -7.83
CA GLU A 144 14.67 34.62 -7.79
C GLU A 144 13.72 35.44 -6.92
N MET A 145 12.43 35.19 -7.06
CA MET A 145 11.38 36.06 -6.55
C MET A 145 10.57 35.48 -5.39
N TYR A 146 10.67 34.19 -5.13
CA TYR A 146 9.85 33.55 -4.11
C TYR A 146 10.33 33.88 -2.69
N LEU A 147 9.41 34.04 -1.76
CA LEU A 147 9.72 34.46 -0.38
C LEU A 147 10.69 33.47 0.35
N TRP A 148 10.60 32.19 0.03
CA TRP A 148 11.49 31.16 0.56
C TRP A 148 12.48 30.62 -0.49
N ASN A 149 12.96 31.53 -1.35
CA ASN A 149 13.85 31.17 -2.46
C ASN A 149 15.17 30.57 -2.00
N ASP A 150 15.68 30.93 -0.82
CA ASP A 150 16.92 30.35 -0.29
C ASP A 150 16.79 28.86 -0.01
N GLU A 151 15.63 28.42 0.54
CA GLU A 151 15.34 27.00 0.71
C GLU A 151 15.10 26.35 -0.67
N TYR A 152 14.31 26.99 -1.53
CA TYR A 152 14.02 26.46 -2.86
C TYR A 152 15.28 26.22 -3.69
N LYS A 153 16.29 27.09 -3.63
CA LYS A 153 17.58 26.94 -4.33
C LYS A 153 18.33 25.65 -3.97
N THR A 154 18.05 25.08 -2.80
CA THR A 154 18.65 23.81 -2.37
C THR A 154 17.98 22.57 -2.99
N LEU A 155 16.78 22.73 -3.53
CA LEU A 155 16.01 21.65 -4.12
C LEU A 155 16.51 21.28 -5.53
N LYS A 156 16.20 20.05 -5.93
CA LYS A 156 16.40 19.55 -7.30
C LYS A 156 15.02 19.17 -7.86
N PRO A 157 14.28 20.13 -8.42
CA PRO A 157 12.95 19.86 -8.96
C PRO A 157 12.99 18.86 -10.11
N ASP A 158 11.89 18.09 -10.24
CA ASP A 158 11.73 17.10 -11.30
C ASP A 158 11.08 17.73 -12.53
N PHE A 159 11.88 18.13 -13.49
CA PHE A 159 11.41 18.75 -14.74
C PHE A 159 10.72 17.78 -15.71
N THR A 160 10.63 16.48 -15.39
CA THR A 160 9.92 15.51 -16.24
C THR A 160 8.40 15.50 -16.01
N LYS A 161 7.93 16.25 -15.02
CA LYS A 161 6.50 16.39 -14.67
C LYS A 161 5.81 17.42 -15.54
N ASN A 162 4.48 17.26 -15.73
CA ASN A 162 3.69 18.38 -16.26
C ASN A 162 3.77 19.58 -15.31
N TYR A 163 3.44 20.77 -15.80
CA TYR A 163 3.63 22.02 -15.06
C TYR A 163 2.89 22.06 -13.72
N GLU A 164 1.70 21.49 -13.64
CA GLU A 164 0.90 21.46 -12.41
C GLU A 164 1.55 20.58 -11.36
N ALA A 165 1.90 19.34 -11.72
CA ALA A 165 2.57 18.40 -10.82
C ALA A 165 3.97 18.91 -10.41
N PHE A 166 4.70 19.56 -11.33
CA PHE A 166 5.98 20.21 -11.05
C PHE A 166 5.85 21.29 -9.97
N PHE A 167 4.88 22.19 -10.12
CA PHE A 167 4.65 23.30 -9.20
C PHE A 167 4.30 22.81 -7.79
N TYR A 168 3.34 21.90 -7.68
CA TYR A 168 2.93 21.37 -6.37
C TYR A 168 4.04 20.56 -5.69
N ASP A 169 4.82 19.80 -6.43
CA ASP A 169 5.94 19.02 -5.89
C ASP A 169 7.06 19.94 -5.39
N ALA A 170 7.37 20.98 -6.15
CA ALA A 170 8.35 21.99 -5.78
C ALA A 170 7.97 22.68 -4.47
N LEU A 171 6.73 23.18 -4.34
CA LEU A 171 6.26 23.82 -3.11
C LEU A 171 6.08 22.82 -1.96
N GLY A 172 5.63 21.61 -2.24
CA GLY A 172 5.45 20.53 -1.27
C GLY A 172 6.74 20.07 -0.62
N SER A 173 7.87 20.24 -1.31
CA SER A 173 9.22 19.87 -0.84
C SER A 173 9.83 20.89 0.14
N LEU A 174 9.25 22.09 0.25
CA LEU A 174 9.71 23.12 1.19
C LEU A 174 9.31 22.78 2.64
N THR A 175 10.22 22.97 3.58
CA THR A 175 10.00 22.69 5.00
C THR A 175 9.56 23.93 5.78
N THR A 176 10.05 25.11 5.40
CA THR A 176 9.79 26.41 6.06
C THR A 176 8.39 26.93 5.75
N ASN A 177 7.86 26.65 4.55
CA ASN A 177 6.54 27.10 4.15
C ASN A 177 5.43 26.13 4.59
N THR A 178 4.91 26.33 5.80
CA THR A 178 3.79 25.52 6.32
C THR A 178 2.42 26.02 5.85
N LEU A 179 2.34 27.26 5.33
CA LEU A 179 1.08 27.86 4.90
C LEU A 179 0.70 27.43 3.48
N ASP A 180 1.63 27.47 2.55
CA ASP A 180 1.39 27.08 1.17
C ASP A 180 1.08 25.58 1.03
N LYS A 181 1.68 24.72 1.87
CA LYS A 181 1.35 23.29 1.93
C LYS A 181 -0.12 23.00 2.20
N LYS A 182 -0.82 23.86 2.96
CA LYS A 182 -2.23 23.69 3.28
C LYS A 182 -3.17 24.17 2.17
N THR A 183 -2.72 25.06 1.33
CA THR A 183 -3.56 25.72 0.31
C THR A 183 -3.63 24.90 -0.97
N TYR A 184 -2.62 24.08 -1.26
CA TYR A 184 -2.49 23.36 -2.53
C TYR A 184 -2.84 21.87 -2.46
N VAL A 185 -3.16 21.34 -1.29
CA VAL A 185 -3.70 19.98 -1.14
C VAL A 185 -5.22 20.05 -1.23
N ARG A 186 -5.76 20.06 -2.43
CA ARG A 186 -7.17 19.84 -2.71
C ARG A 186 -7.37 18.63 -3.61
#